data_62229e28ea63f094c7e65a48703c6367
#
_entry.id   62229e28ea63f094c7e65a48703c6367
#
_cell.length_a   1.000
_cell.length_b   1.000
_cell.length_c   1.000
_cell.angle_alpha   90.00
_cell.angle_beta   90.00
_cell.angle_gamma   90.00
#
_symmetry.space_group_name_H-M   'P 1'
#
loop_
_entity.id
_entity.type
_entity.pdbx_description
1 polymer ?
#
loop_
_entity_poly.entity_id
_entity_poly.type
_entity_poly.pdbx_seq_one_letter_code
_entity_poly.pdbx_strand_id
1 'polypeptide(L)'
;MKTKISIIALLASVLISCGGNGGNQSNTVNVTQQQKPAMLVIPSDQLLQQFGKLKQQEALGKTLQVRDYNGYLLTDQDSKFIISTIQSAFIQMGYPLNDLEQTLKSINEQEMLDAIDGIQKDAKTILLTTAKPDIILELDYNIVTDRSSRDFKKSLTYTLRAIDAFSNKVVATIQQTNFEGNSKTATPATLMESALAKDTKGFTQQINNHFNTIIETGRDITLRVTIDNGVNLTMSDECLDGDTYSDFIIDWVKVNTLLGAYNMNRNTETEMYFTNVKIKTLNDNGTQYSAYDFARELSKALNKGCGIKSRNTTQGLGMATISIKGM
;
A
#
# COMPACT_ATOMS: atom_id res chain seq x y z
N MET A 1 20.02 -70.83 -39.24
CA MET A 1 19.38 -70.42 -40.50
C MET A 1 19.23 -68.90 -40.49
N LYS A 2 19.76 -68.33 -41.50
CA LYS A 2 19.83 -66.90 -41.85
C LYS A 2 18.48 -66.31 -42.11
N THR A 3 18.23 -65.05 -41.69
CA THR A 3 17.70 -64.07 -42.69
C THR A 3 17.80 -62.63 -42.17
N LYS A 4 18.13 -61.81 -43.09
CA LYS A 4 18.73 -60.50 -43.12
C LYS A 4 17.72 -59.32 -42.89
N ILE A 5 18.26 -58.32 -42.33
CA ILE A 5 18.03 -56.87 -42.28
C ILE A 5 17.57 -56.23 -43.58
N SER A 6 16.69 -55.24 -43.50
CA SER A 6 16.68 -54.13 -44.43
C SER A 6 16.23 -52.83 -43.73
N ILE A 7 17.14 -51.90 -43.73
CA ILE A 7 17.00 -50.50 -43.33
C ILE A 7 16.47 -49.73 -44.55
N ILE A 8 15.38 -48.99 -44.39
CA ILE A 8 14.95 -47.96 -45.37
C ILE A 8 14.97 -46.61 -44.65
N ALA A 9 15.92 -45.78 -45.04
CA ALA A 9 15.95 -44.36 -44.71
C ALA A 9 15.03 -43.57 -45.63
N LEU A 10 14.12 -42.79 -45.06
CA LEU A 10 13.33 -41.86 -45.85
C LEU A 10 13.72 -40.41 -45.45
N LEU A 11 14.42 -39.74 -46.38
CA LEU A 11 14.63 -38.29 -46.36
C LEU A 11 13.30 -37.61 -46.70
N ALA A 12 12.86 -36.69 -45.79
CA ALA A 12 11.82 -35.75 -46.13
C ALA A 12 12.38 -34.33 -46.12
N SER A 13 12.37 -33.72 -47.27
CA SER A 13 12.80 -32.38 -47.61
C SER A 13 11.87 -31.31 -46.99
N VAL A 14 12.49 -30.37 -46.28
CA VAL A 14 11.84 -29.19 -45.74
C VAL A 14 11.75 -28.11 -46.82
N LEU A 15 10.57 -27.76 -47.25
CA LEU A 15 10.31 -26.55 -48.05
C LEU A 15 10.13 -25.35 -47.10
N ILE A 16 11.04 -24.41 -47.15
CA ILE A 16 10.95 -23.10 -46.50
C ILE A 16 10.08 -22.23 -47.42
N SER A 17 8.89 -21.88 -46.94
CA SER A 17 8.06 -20.84 -47.52
C SER A 17 8.21 -19.56 -46.72
N CYS A 18 8.94 -18.57 -47.23
CA CYS A 18 8.87 -17.17 -46.78
C CYS A 18 7.59 -16.55 -47.27
N GLY A 19 6.65 -16.27 -46.33
CA GLY A 19 5.52 -15.41 -46.53
C GLY A 19 5.48 -14.35 -45.44
N GLY A 20 6.00 -13.15 -45.78
CA GLY A 20 5.89 -12.00 -44.86
C GLY A 20 4.44 -11.53 -44.77
N ASN A 21 3.90 -11.43 -43.57
CA ASN A 21 2.74 -10.60 -43.28
C ASN A 21 2.94 -9.93 -41.93
N GLY A 22 3.11 -8.62 -41.96
CA GLY A 22 3.26 -7.78 -40.76
C GLY A 22 1.95 -7.77 -39.99
N GLY A 23 1.86 -8.62 -38.99
CA GLY A 23 0.82 -8.57 -37.98
C GLY A 23 1.40 -7.95 -36.70
N ASN A 24 0.88 -6.80 -36.28
CA ASN A 24 1.07 -6.25 -34.96
C ASN A 24 0.79 -7.36 -33.93
N GLN A 25 1.84 -7.94 -33.38
CA GLN A 25 1.72 -8.69 -32.13
C GLN A 25 1.50 -7.68 -31.01
N SER A 26 0.24 -7.42 -30.68
CA SER A 26 -0.11 -6.93 -29.35
C SER A 26 0.41 -7.97 -28.36
N ASN A 27 1.46 -7.61 -27.62
CA ASN A 27 1.91 -8.35 -26.43
C ASN A 27 0.77 -8.34 -25.42
N THR A 28 -0.19 -9.26 -25.53
CA THR A 28 -1.04 -9.64 -24.43
C THR A 28 -0.15 -10.30 -23.40
N VAL A 29 0.25 -9.52 -22.39
CA VAL A 29 0.83 -10.06 -21.16
C VAL A 29 -0.24 -11.01 -20.60
N ASN A 30 -0.05 -12.30 -20.76
CA ASN A 30 -0.84 -13.31 -20.08
C ASN A 30 -0.60 -13.19 -18.58
N VAL A 31 -1.42 -12.39 -17.89
CA VAL A 31 -1.46 -12.29 -16.43
C VAL A 31 -2.19 -13.54 -15.90
N THR A 32 -1.53 -14.70 -15.94
CA THR A 32 -2.05 -15.95 -15.39
C THR A 32 -1.35 -16.39 -14.10
N GLN A 33 -0.51 -15.55 -13.51
CA GLN A 33 -0.06 -15.74 -12.14
C GLN A 33 -0.80 -14.72 -11.28
N GLN A 34 -1.69 -15.22 -10.40
CA GLN A 34 -2.43 -14.40 -9.45
C GLN A 34 -1.43 -13.59 -8.63
N GLN A 35 -1.27 -12.32 -8.97
CA GLN A 35 -0.30 -11.44 -8.34
C GLN A 35 -0.72 -11.22 -6.88
N LYS A 36 0.15 -11.61 -5.95
CA LYS A 36 -0.10 -11.39 -4.53
C LYS A 36 0.24 -9.95 -4.14
N PRO A 37 -0.49 -9.35 -3.18
CA PRO A 37 -0.21 -7.99 -2.72
C PRO A 37 1.17 -7.89 -2.06
N ALA A 38 1.86 -6.77 -2.30
CA ALA A 38 3.07 -6.42 -1.57
C ALA A 38 2.69 -6.01 -0.13
N MET A 39 3.43 -6.52 0.85
CA MET A 39 3.12 -6.30 2.26
C MET A 39 4.25 -5.57 2.99
N LEU A 40 3.90 -4.88 4.08
CA LEU A 40 4.83 -4.27 5.04
C LEU A 40 4.33 -4.56 6.45
N VAL A 41 5.18 -5.15 7.30
CA VAL A 41 4.89 -5.36 8.72
C VAL A 41 5.34 -4.16 9.51
N ILE A 42 4.44 -3.57 10.31
CA ILE A 42 4.74 -2.45 11.21
C ILE A 42 4.17 -2.68 12.61
N PRO A 43 4.80 -2.15 13.67
CA PRO A 43 4.17 -2.07 14.98
C PRO A 43 2.99 -1.11 14.95
N SER A 44 1.94 -1.40 15.72
CA SER A 44 0.81 -0.50 15.93
C SER A 44 1.20 0.71 16.77
N ASP A 45 0.36 1.74 16.77
CA ASP A 45 0.51 2.89 17.67
C ASP A 45 0.46 2.46 19.15
N GLN A 46 -0.39 1.49 19.50
CA GLN A 46 -0.49 0.94 20.84
C GLN A 46 0.82 0.25 21.26
N LEU A 47 1.41 -0.54 20.37
CA LEU A 47 2.68 -1.21 20.62
C LEU A 47 3.82 -0.20 20.75
N LEU A 48 3.87 0.82 19.87
CA LEU A 48 4.84 1.92 19.98
C LEU A 48 4.68 2.67 21.31
N GLN A 49 3.46 2.93 21.76
CA GLN A 49 3.19 3.58 23.05
C GLN A 49 3.68 2.72 24.23
N GLN A 50 3.43 1.42 24.19
CA GLN A 50 3.88 0.46 25.21
C GLN A 50 5.41 0.49 25.40
N PHE A 51 6.16 0.68 24.33
CA PHE A 51 7.62 0.80 24.33
C PHE A 51 8.12 2.24 24.46
N GLY A 52 7.23 3.22 24.69
CA GLY A 52 7.60 4.64 24.79
C GLY A 52 8.10 5.25 23.47
N LYS A 53 7.70 4.69 22.35
CA LYS A 53 8.09 5.08 20.98
C LYS A 53 7.03 5.85 20.21
N LEU A 54 5.88 6.10 20.83
CA LEU A 54 4.87 7.04 20.34
C LEU A 54 4.85 8.26 21.24
N LYS A 55 5.19 9.42 20.68
CA LYS A 55 5.20 10.71 21.39
C LYS A 55 4.13 11.63 20.81
N GLN A 56 3.57 12.48 21.64
CA GLN A 56 2.74 13.58 21.20
C GLN A 56 3.56 14.86 21.19
N GLN A 57 3.53 15.60 20.11
CA GLN A 57 4.19 16.88 19.95
C GLN A 57 3.17 17.93 19.50
N GLU A 58 3.13 19.06 20.19
CA GLU A 58 2.32 20.19 19.74
C GLU A 58 3.11 21.02 18.71
N ALA A 59 2.53 21.20 17.54
CA ALA A 59 3.07 22.05 16.49
C ALA A 59 1.94 22.84 15.82
N LEU A 60 2.10 24.15 15.71
CA LEU A 60 1.12 25.06 15.07
C LEU A 60 -0.32 24.88 15.60
N GLY A 61 -0.49 24.67 16.91
CA GLY A 61 -1.80 24.48 17.56
C GLY A 61 -2.46 23.13 17.26
N LYS A 62 -1.71 22.15 16.73
CA LYS A 62 -2.17 20.77 16.50
C LYS A 62 -1.28 19.78 17.24
N THR A 63 -1.91 18.76 17.83
CA THR A 63 -1.19 17.63 18.41
C THR A 63 -0.81 16.66 17.30
N LEU A 64 0.48 16.48 17.08
CA LEU A 64 1.04 15.52 16.14
C LEU A 64 1.51 14.27 16.88
N GLN A 65 1.29 13.11 16.32
CA GLN A 65 1.84 11.84 16.80
C GLN A 65 3.16 11.57 16.10
N VAL A 66 4.24 11.50 16.88
CA VAL A 66 5.58 11.18 16.37
C VAL A 66 5.87 9.71 16.66
N ARG A 67 5.97 8.92 15.59
CA ARG A 67 6.22 7.47 15.59
C ARG A 67 7.70 7.19 15.41
N ASP A 68 8.36 6.65 16.42
CA ASP A 68 9.77 6.26 16.37
C ASP A 68 9.93 4.77 16.06
N TYR A 69 9.73 4.40 14.79
CA TYR A 69 9.89 3.02 14.33
C TYR A 69 11.34 2.52 14.45
N ASN A 70 12.34 3.37 14.21
CA ASN A 70 13.74 3.03 14.39
C ASN A 70 14.06 2.71 15.84
N GLY A 71 13.67 3.62 16.75
CA GLY A 71 13.87 3.42 18.18
C GLY A 71 13.16 2.18 18.71
N TYR A 72 11.99 1.81 18.13
CA TYR A 72 11.30 0.57 18.46
C TYR A 72 12.14 -0.67 18.12
N LEU A 73 12.67 -0.76 16.90
CA LEU A 73 13.50 -1.89 16.47
C LEU A 73 14.82 -2.01 17.23
N LEU A 74 15.32 -0.89 17.79
CA LEU A 74 16.58 -0.86 18.55
C LEU A 74 16.38 -1.10 20.06
N THR A 75 15.16 -0.94 20.57
CA THR A 75 14.88 -1.01 22.03
C THR A 75 14.88 -2.43 22.54
N ASP A 76 14.36 -3.37 21.74
CA ASP A 76 14.17 -4.74 22.15
C ASP A 76 14.49 -5.70 20.99
N GLN A 77 15.42 -6.60 21.20
CA GLN A 77 15.82 -7.58 20.23
C GLN A 77 14.68 -8.58 19.90
N ASP A 78 13.83 -8.89 20.88
CA ASP A 78 12.69 -9.77 20.69
C ASP A 78 11.67 -9.17 19.70
N SER A 79 11.45 -7.87 19.72
CA SER A 79 10.59 -7.15 18.78
C SER A 79 11.03 -7.34 17.33
N LYS A 80 12.34 -7.23 17.10
CA LYS A 80 12.93 -7.44 15.77
C LYS A 80 12.75 -8.89 15.30
N PHE A 81 12.98 -9.86 16.17
CA PHE A 81 12.79 -11.28 15.85
C PHE A 81 11.34 -11.62 15.58
N ILE A 82 10.39 -11.07 16.34
CA ILE A 82 8.95 -11.27 16.09
C ILE A 82 8.54 -10.74 14.72
N ILE A 83 8.95 -9.52 14.36
CA ILE A 83 8.68 -8.94 13.03
C ILE A 83 9.28 -9.84 11.94
N SER A 84 10.54 -10.24 12.08
CA SER A 84 11.21 -11.13 11.12
C SER A 84 10.52 -12.48 10.99
N THR A 85 9.96 -13.02 12.08
CA THR A 85 9.19 -14.28 12.07
C THR A 85 7.92 -14.13 11.25
N ILE A 86 7.17 -13.03 11.44
CA ILE A 86 5.97 -12.73 10.64
C ILE A 86 6.35 -12.57 9.17
N GLN A 87 7.38 -11.80 8.88
CA GLN A 87 7.89 -11.61 7.53
C GLN A 87 8.21 -12.95 6.86
N SER A 88 8.97 -13.83 7.54
CA SER A 88 9.35 -15.15 7.04
C SER A 88 8.12 -16.01 6.72
N ALA A 89 7.11 -16.01 7.59
CA ALA A 89 5.88 -16.77 7.38
C ALA A 89 5.16 -16.33 6.08
N PHE A 90 5.03 -15.03 5.84
CA PHE A 90 4.36 -14.52 4.64
C PHE A 90 5.20 -14.70 3.38
N ILE A 91 6.54 -14.56 3.46
CA ILE A 91 7.46 -14.85 2.35
C ILE A 91 7.35 -16.33 1.93
N GLN A 92 7.32 -17.25 2.88
CA GLN A 92 7.14 -18.70 2.59
C GLN A 92 5.80 -18.99 1.90
N MET A 93 4.77 -18.21 2.20
CA MET A 93 3.49 -18.27 1.49
C MET A 93 3.51 -17.53 0.14
N GLY A 94 4.66 -16.98 -0.28
CA GLY A 94 4.88 -16.34 -1.58
C GLY A 94 4.34 -14.91 -1.69
N TYR A 95 4.18 -14.17 -0.59
CA TYR A 95 3.85 -12.75 -0.64
C TYR A 95 5.12 -11.91 -0.80
N PRO A 96 5.16 -10.94 -1.74
CA PRO A 96 6.20 -9.92 -1.78
C PRO A 96 6.14 -9.09 -0.48
N LEU A 97 7.28 -8.91 0.18
CA LEU A 97 7.33 -8.24 1.46
C LEU A 97 8.46 -7.22 1.51
N ASN A 98 8.11 -5.99 1.89
CA ASN A 98 9.07 -4.93 2.13
C ASN A 98 9.62 -5.05 3.56
N ASP A 99 10.94 -5.03 3.69
CA ASP A 99 11.58 -5.07 5.00
C ASP A 99 11.52 -3.70 5.68
N LEU A 100 10.99 -3.67 6.91
CA LEU A 100 10.83 -2.43 7.68
C LEU A 100 12.17 -1.76 7.97
N GLU A 101 13.19 -2.54 8.39
CA GLU A 101 14.51 -2.01 8.75
C GLU A 101 15.21 -1.39 7.53
N GLN A 102 15.16 -2.07 6.37
CA GLN A 102 15.76 -1.54 5.15
C GLN A 102 15.00 -0.31 4.62
N THR A 103 13.66 -0.32 4.72
CA THR A 103 12.85 0.84 4.35
C THR A 103 13.19 2.04 5.23
N LEU A 104 13.34 1.84 6.54
CA LEU A 104 13.72 2.91 7.47
C LEU A 104 15.14 3.45 7.21
N LYS A 105 16.08 2.59 6.81
CA LYS A 105 17.43 3.04 6.40
C LYS A 105 17.38 3.94 5.17
N SER A 106 16.61 3.57 4.15
CA SER A 106 16.45 4.40 2.95
C SER A 106 15.73 5.73 3.24
N ILE A 107 14.80 5.75 4.21
CA ILE A 107 14.14 6.99 4.65
C ILE A 107 15.14 7.93 5.32
N ASN A 108 15.96 7.43 6.22
CA ASN A 108 16.94 8.27 6.93
C ASN A 108 17.91 8.97 5.95
N GLU A 109 18.30 8.30 4.88
CA GLU A 109 19.08 8.91 3.80
C GLU A 109 18.29 10.01 3.07
N GLN A 110 17.02 9.78 2.78
CA GLN A 110 16.15 10.75 2.12
C GLN A 110 15.77 11.91 3.04
N GLU A 111 15.49 11.66 4.32
CA GLU A 111 15.19 12.73 5.30
C GLU A 111 16.34 13.70 5.50
N MET A 112 17.59 13.23 5.39
CA MET A 112 18.74 14.13 5.40
C MET A 112 18.70 15.11 4.22
N LEU A 113 18.21 14.69 3.06
CA LEU A 113 18.04 15.55 1.90
C LEU A 113 16.82 16.46 2.04
N ASP A 114 15.70 15.94 2.52
CA ASP A 114 14.43 16.69 2.70
C ASP A 114 14.54 17.71 3.86
N ALA A 115 15.34 17.44 4.90
CA ALA A 115 15.61 18.39 5.97
C ALA A 115 16.34 19.66 5.50
N ILE A 116 17.12 19.55 4.44
CA ILE A 116 17.76 20.69 3.79
C ILE A 116 16.70 21.59 3.13
N ASP A 117 15.62 21.00 2.62
CA ASP A 117 14.52 21.69 1.94
C ASP A 117 13.38 22.13 2.89
N GLY A 118 13.44 21.84 4.18
CA GLY A 118 12.47 22.29 5.21
C GLY A 118 11.08 21.61 5.12
N ILE A 119 10.98 20.44 4.51
CA ILE A 119 9.72 19.70 4.35
C ILE A 119 9.52 18.74 5.53
N GLN A 120 8.50 18.98 6.36
CA GLN A 120 8.10 18.04 7.42
C GLN A 120 6.94 17.15 6.95
N LYS A 121 7.13 15.84 6.98
CA LYS A 121 6.12 14.83 6.70
C LYS A 121 5.92 13.89 7.91
N ASP A 122 4.71 13.35 8.08
CA ASP A 122 4.46 12.29 9.08
C ASP A 122 5.28 11.03 8.76
N ALA A 123 5.95 10.45 9.77
CA ALA A 123 6.82 9.28 9.61
C ALA A 123 6.09 8.07 8.98
N LYS A 124 4.82 7.85 9.30
CA LYS A 124 4.01 6.80 8.67
C LYS A 124 3.79 7.09 7.19
N THR A 125 3.51 8.34 6.83
CA THR A 125 3.36 8.76 5.43
C THR A 125 4.63 8.54 4.63
N ILE A 126 5.79 8.91 5.18
CA ILE A 126 7.09 8.69 4.53
C ILE A 126 7.33 7.19 4.34
N LEU A 127 7.12 6.38 5.39
CA LEU A 127 7.28 4.93 5.34
C LEU A 127 6.43 4.30 4.24
N LEU A 128 5.15 4.64 4.16
CA LEU A 128 4.24 4.10 3.17
C LEU A 128 4.57 4.54 1.74
N THR A 129 4.95 5.79 1.55
CA THR A 129 5.32 6.31 0.21
C THR A 129 6.65 5.76 -0.29
N THR A 130 7.55 5.37 0.61
CA THR A 130 8.83 4.74 0.29
C THR A 130 8.65 3.25 0.00
N ALA A 131 8.01 2.51 0.90
CA ALA A 131 7.81 1.07 0.77
C ALA A 131 6.75 0.69 -0.28
N LYS A 132 5.76 1.56 -0.50
CA LYS A 132 4.62 1.34 -1.42
C LYS A 132 3.96 -0.03 -1.27
N PRO A 133 3.58 -0.46 -0.06
CA PRO A 133 2.88 -1.71 0.12
C PRO A 133 1.45 -1.62 -0.42
N ASP A 134 0.87 -2.75 -0.80
CA ASP A 134 -0.58 -2.86 -1.02
C ASP A 134 -1.31 -3.08 0.32
N ILE A 135 -0.71 -3.89 1.19
CA ILE A 135 -1.26 -4.27 2.50
C ILE A 135 -0.25 -3.94 3.62
N ILE A 136 -0.72 -3.28 4.64
CA ILE A 136 0.01 -3.07 5.89
C ILE A 136 -0.41 -4.17 6.87
N LEU A 137 0.57 -4.91 7.39
CA LEU A 137 0.39 -5.84 8.50
C LEU A 137 0.73 -5.12 9.80
N GLU A 138 -0.30 -4.62 10.49
CA GLU A 138 -0.13 -3.90 11.74
C GLU A 138 -0.18 -4.86 12.93
N LEU A 139 0.88 -4.89 13.72
CA LEU A 139 1.13 -5.84 14.80
C LEU A 139 0.96 -5.20 16.17
N ASP A 140 0.18 -5.87 17.01
CA ASP A 140 0.18 -5.74 18.48
C ASP A 140 0.55 -7.06 19.11
N TYR A 141 1.34 -7.06 20.18
CA TYR A 141 1.57 -8.27 20.98
C TYR A 141 1.92 -7.93 22.42
N ASN A 142 1.68 -8.94 23.28
CA ASN A 142 2.13 -8.94 24.69
C ASN A 142 2.54 -10.36 25.07
N ILE A 143 3.66 -10.47 25.78
CA ILE A 143 4.18 -11.74 26.28
C ILE A 143 4.21 -11.68 27.80
N VAL A 144 3.48 -12.60 28.41
CA VAL A 144 3.44 -12.78 29.87
C VAL A 144 4.25 -14.00 30.24
N THR A 145 5.14 -13.87 31.23
CA THR A 145 5.89 -14.98 31.82
C THR A 145 5.28 -15.32 33.18
N ASP A 146 4.67 -16.47 33.29
CA ASP A 146 4.20 -17.00 34.58
C ASP A 146 5.41 -17.52 35.38
N ARG A 147 5.80 -16.76 36.40
CA ARG A 147 6.88 -17.12 37.32
C ARG A 147 6.41 -17.95 38.53
N SER A 148 5.10 -18.18 38.69
CA SER A 148 4.56 -18.96 39.79
C SER A 148 4.73 -20.45 39.58
N SER A 149 4.85 -20.89 38.32
CA SER A 149 5.13 -22.27 37.97
C SER A 149 6.63 -22.57 37.92
N ARG A 150 7.06 -23.78 38.29
CA ARG A 150 8.46 -24.26 38.15
C ARG A 150 9.01 -24.12 36.73
N ASP A 151 8.13 -23.98 35.75
CA ASP A 151 8.44 -24.08 34.34
C ASP A 151 8.50 -22.73 33.63
N PHE A 152 8.28 -21.61 34.35
CA PHE A 152 8.30 -20.24 33.76
C PHE A 152 7.55 -20.17 32.42
N LYS A 153 6.31 -20.66 32.40
CA LYS A 153 5.51 -20.69 31.17
C LYS A 153 5.35 -19.30 30.60
N LYS A 154 5.55 -19.19 29.30
CA LYS A 154 5.29 -17.96 28.55
C LYS A 154 4.00 -18.10 27.75
N SER A 155 3.18 -17.07 27.79
CA SER A 155 1.99 -16.95 26.93
C SER A 155 2.09 -15.71 26.06
N LEU A 156 1.66 -15.85 24.80
CA LEU A 156 1.60 -14.78 23.81
C LEU A 156 0.14 -14.39 23.59
N THR A 157 -0.14 -13.11 23.67
CA THR A 157 -1.36 -12.50 23.13
C THR A 157 -0.95 -11.62 21.98
N TYR A 158 -1.58 -11.75 20.80
CA TYR A 158 -1.26 -10.88 19.68
C TYR A 158 -2.49 -10.59 18.82
N THR A 159 -2.43 -9.46 18.14
CA THR A 159 -3.36 -9.08 17.07
C THR A 159 -2.54 -8.70 15.85
N LEU A 160 -2.89 -9.28 14.70
CA LEU A 160 -2.32 -8.91 13.40
C LEU A 160 -3.45 -8.45 12.49
N ARG A 161 -3.43 -7.18 12.10
CA ARG A 161 -4.42 -6.58 11.20
C ARG A 161 -3.82 -6.37 9.82
N ALA A 162 -4.48 -6.88 8.80
CA ALA A 162 -4.19 -6.52 7.43
C ALA A 162 -5.03 -5.30 7.06
N ILE A 163 -4.37 -4.22 6.70
CA ILE A 163 -4.97 -2.93 6.36
C ILE A 163 -4.61 -2.60 4.91
N ASP A 164 -5.59 -2.30 4.09
CA ASP A 164 -5.36 -1.78 2.74
C ASP A 164 -4.66 -0.43 2.82
N ALA A 165 -3.48 -0.32 2.21
CA ALA A 165 -2.61 0.86 2.35
C ALA A 165 -3.15 2.12 1.67
N PHE A 166 -4.17 1.99 0.82
CA PHE A 166 -4.80 3.10 0.09
C PHE A 166 -6.10 3.54 0.75
N SER A 167 -6.99 2.61 1.04
CA SER A 167 -8.30 2.93 1.63
C SER A 167 -8.28 3.02 3.15
N ASN A 168 -7.20 2.55 3.82
CA ASN A 168 -7.10 2.37 5.28
C ASN A 168 -8.17 1.43 5.86
N LYS A 169 -8.82 0.61 5.04
CA LYS A 169 -9.82 -0.37 5.49
C LYS A 169 -9.11 -1.61 6.04
N VAL A 170 -9.55 -2.10 7.20
CA VAL A 170 -9.12 -3.41 7.71
C VAL A 170 -9.76 -4.50 6.85
N VAL A 171 -8.96 -5.35 6.25
CA VAL A 171 -9.39 -6.40 5.32
C VAL A 171 -9.35 -7.79 5.92
N ALA A 172 -8.49 -8.01 6.92
CA ALA A 172 -8.41 -9.25 7.68
C ALA A 172 -7.83 -8.98 9.08
N THR A 173 -8.16 -9.83 10.04
CA THR A 173 -7.61 -9.76 11.39
C THR A 173 -7.37 -11.17 11.94
N ILE A 174 -6.20 -11.37 12.55
CA ILE A 174 -5.94 -12.47 13.47
C ILE A 174 -5.90 -11.90 14.88
N GLN A 175 -6.57 -12.56 15.82
CA GLN A 175 -6.46 -12.27 17.24
C GLN A 175 -6.33 -13.57 18.00
N GLN A 176 -5.24 -13.70 18.75
CA GLN A 176 -4.96 -14.84 19.58
C GLN A 176 -4.68 -14.37 21.02
N THR A 177 -5.34 -14.98 21.99
CA THR A 177 -5.16 -14.68 23.40
C THR A 177 -4.55 -15.85 24.12
N ASN A 178 -3.61 -15.58 25.03
CA ASN A 178 -2.99 -16.58 25.93
C ASN A 178 -2.50 -17.84 25.21
N PHE A 179 -1.85 -17.66 24.06
CA PHE A 179 -1.23 -18.78 23.35
C PHE A 179 -0.01 -19.27 24.14
N GLU A 180 -0.08 -20.50 24.67
CA GLU A 180 1.00 -21.13 25.38
C GLU A 180 1.88 -21.95 24.44
N GLY A 181 3.20 -21.79 24.57
CA GLY A 181 4.16 -22.62 23.84
C GLY A 181 4.30 -24.01 24.45
N ASN A 182 4.60 -24.98 23.62
CA ASN A 182 4.82 -26.37 24.04
C ASN A 182 6.18 -26.60 24.73
N SER A 183 7.06 -25.59 24.76
CA SER A 183 8.44 -25.70 25.27
C SER A 183 8.72 -24.71 26.39
N LYS A 184 9.38 -25.19 27.46
CA LYS A 184 9.90 -24.34 28.56
C LYS A 184 10.91 -23.29 28.10
N THR A 185 11.55 -23.52 26.96
CA THR A 185 12.56 -22.65 26.38
C THR A 185 12.04 -21.82 25.20
N ALA A 186 10.70 -21.71 25.07
CA ALA A 186 10.11 -20.96 23.99
C ALA A 186 10.56 -19.49 24.03
N THR A 187 11.14 -19.02 22.92
CA THR A 187 11.44 -17.61 22.71
C THR A 187 10.19 -16.87 22.20
N PRO A 188 10.12 -15.55 22.32
CA PRO A 188 9.04 -14.77 21.70
C PRO A 188 8.81 -15.08 20.20
N ALA A 189 9.87 -15.24 19.45
CA ALA A 189 9.83 -15.59 18.03
C ALA A 189 9.18 -16.97 17.78
N THR A 190 9.61 -18.01 18.54
CA THR A 190 9.05 -19.37 18.39
C THR A 190 7.59 -19.48 18.85
N LEU A 191 7.18 -18.66 19.83
CA LEU A 191 5.78 -18.53 20.21
C LEU A 191 4.96 -17.92 19.06
N MET A 192 5.45 -16.84 18.46
CA MET A 192 4.79 -16.18 17.32
C MET A 192 4.70 -17.11 16.12
N GLU A 193 5.77 -17.82 15.77
CA GLU A 193 5.78 -18.80 14.68
C GLU A 193 4.72 -19.88 14.87
N SER A 194 4.67 -20.46 16.07
CA SER A 194 3.72 -21.51 16.40
C SER A 194 2.26 -21.03 16.42
N ALA A 195 2.03 -19.79 16.84
CA ALA A 195 0.72 -19.15 16.84
C ALA A 195 0.25 -18.85 15.41
N LEU A 196 1.10 -18.25 14.58
CA LEU A 196 0.80 -17.95 13.20
C LEU A 196 0.45 -19.19 12.37
N ALA A 197 1.15 -20.31 12.58
CA ALA A 197 0.91 -21.54 11.84
C ALA A 197 -0.54 -22.04 11.93
N LYS A 198 -1.30 -21.66 12.97
CA LYS A 198 -2.70 -22.05 13.14
C LYS A 198 -3.68 -21.16 12.38
N ASP A 199 -3.40 -19.88 12.30
CA ASP A 199 -4.41 -18.86 11.96
C ASP A 199 -4.21 -18.21 10.57
N THR A 200 -3.05 -18.44 9.93
CA THR A 200 -2.70 -17.74 8.69
C THR A 200 -3.56 -18.09 7.48
N LYS A 201 -4.12 -19.32 7.40
CA LYS A 201 -4.88 -19.76 6.21
C LYS A 201 -6.11 -18.90 5.94
N GLY A 202 -6.96 -18.68 6.93
CA GLY A 202 -8.17 -17.86 6.79
C GLY A 202 -7.83 -16.39 6.57
N PHE A 203 -6.79 -15.90 7.25
CA PHE A 203 -6.30 -14.54 7.14
C PHE A 203 -5.80 -14.24 5.72
N THR A 204 -4.95 -15.07 5.16
CA THR A 204 -4.43 -14.88 3.80
C THR A 204 -5.51 -15.05 2.74
N GLN A 205 -6.50 -15.90 2.97
CA GLN A 205 -7.64 -16.02 2.06
C GLN A 205 -8.45 -14.71 1.98
N GLN A 206 -8.71 -14.04 3.12
CA GLN A 206 -9.39 -12.75 3.13
C GLN A 206 -8.58 -11.68 2.40
N ILE A 207 -7.26 -11.62 2.62
CA ILE A 207 -6.36 -10.69 1.91
C ILE A 207 -6.42 -10.93 0.40
N ASN A 208 -6.30 -12.18 -0.05
CA ASN A 208 -6.33 -12.52 -1.46
C ASN A 208 -7.68 -12.16 -2.11
N ASN A 209 -8.79 -12.46 -1.44
CA ASN A 209 -10.12 -12.10 -1.93
C ASN A 209 -10.28 -10.59 -2.09
N HIS A 210 -9.81 -9.81 -1.09
CA HIS A 210 -9.83 -8.36 -1.18
C HIS A 210 -8.96 -7.85 -2.34
N PHE A 211 -7.76 -8.38 -2.48
CA PHE A 211 -6.84 -7.95 -3.54
C PHE A 211 -7.36 -8.30 -4.94
N ASN A 212 -7.96 -9.47 -5.12
CA ASN A 212 -8.63 -9.84 -6.37
C ASN A 212 -9.78 -8.87 -6.70
N THR A 213 -10.59 -8.51 -5.70
CA THR A 213 -11.64 -7.50 -5.88
C THR A 213 -11.05 -6.16 -6.34
N ILE A 214 -9.93 -5.72 -5.76
CA ILE A 214 -9.25 -4.48 -6.18
C ILE A 214 -8.74 -4.57 -7.63
N ILE A 215 -8.19 -5.71 -8.04
CA ILE A 215 -7.74 -5.90 -9.43
C ILE A 215 -8.92 -5.79 -10.41
N GLU A 216 -10.06 -6.35 -10.06
CA GLU A 216 -11.27 -6.37 -10.91
C GLU A 216 -12.01 -5.03 -10.91
N THR A 217 -12.16 -4.39 -9.75
CA THR A 217 -13.05 -3.23 -9.57
C THR A 217 -12.32 -1.91 -9.39
N GLY A 218 -10.99 -1.94 -9.30
CA GLY A 218 -10.17 -0.77 -8.99
C GLY A 218 -9.98 -0.53 -7.49
N ARG A 219 -9.08 0.39 -7.20
CA ARG A 219 -8.63 0.75 -5.86
C ARG A 219 -9.35 2.00 -5.36
N ASP A 220 -9.78 2.01 -4.11
CA ASP A 220 -10.41 3.18 -3.49
C ASP A 220 -9.35 4.20 -3.04
N ILE A 221 -9.51 5.45 -3.46
CA ILE A 221 -8.73 6.58 -2.95
C ILE A 221 -9.64 7.71 -2.47
N THR A 222 -9.03 8.67 -1.81
CA THR A 222 -9.64 9.93 -1.41
C THR A 222 -8.98 11.09 -2.16
N LEU A 223 -9.77 11.96 -2.75
CA LEU A 223 -9.32 13.17 -3.41
C LEU A 223 -9.92 14.41 -2.74
N ARG A 224 -9.06 15.37 -2.45
CA ARG A 224 -9.44 16.67 -1.95
C ARG A 224 -8.96 17.74 -2.93
N VAL A 225 -9.82 18.65 -3.32
CA VAL A 225 -9.45 19.83 -4.10
C VAL A 225 -9.79 21.06 -3.28
N THR A 226 -8.81 21.95 -3.09
CA THR A 226 -8.97 23.17 -2.30
C THR A 226 -8.45 24.38 -3.05
N ILE A 227 -9.02 25.53 -2.77
CA ILE A 227 -8.45 26.81 -3.18
C ILE A 227 -7.59 27.32 -2.04
N ASP A 228 -6.38 27.75 -2.33
CA ASP A 228 -5.46 28.27 -1.32
C ASP A 228 -5.93 29.59 -0.75
N ASN A 229 -5.59 29.82 0.51
CA ASN A 229 -5.89 31.07 1.19
C ASN A 229 -5.23 32.26 0.43
N GLY A 230 -6.03 33.29 0.18
CA GLY A 230 -5.58 34.50 -0.52
C GLY A 230 -5.69 34.43 -2.06
N VAL A 231 -6.17 33.32 -2.60
CA VAL A 231 -6.53 33.21 -4.02
C VAL A 231 -7.97 33.72 -4.16
N ASN A 232 -8.18 34.72 -5.01
CA ASN A 232 -9.50 35.30 -5.27
C ASN A 232 -10.25 34.50 -6.35
N LEU A 233 -10.54 33.24 -6.04
CA LEU A 233 -11.33 32.31 -6.86
C LEU A 233 -12.25 31.50 -5.95
N THR A 234 -13.36 31.03 -6.54
CA THR A 234 -14.29 30.08 -5.93
C THR A 234 -14.51 28.87 -6.84
N MET A 235 -15.03 27.77 -6.30
CA MET A 235 -15.40 26.59 -7.11
C MET A 235 -16.55 26.88 -8.08
N SER A 236 -17.31 27.97 -7.82
CA SER A 236 -18.44 28.42 -8.64
C SER A 236 -18.01 29.41 -9.76
N ASP A 237 -16.76 29.85 -9.76
CA ASP A 237 -16.29 30.73 -10.83
C ASP A 237 -16.16 29.94 -12.14
N GLU A 238 -16.30 30.68 -13.24
CA GLU A 238 -16.28 30.13 -14.59
C GLU A 238 -14.86 29.63 -14.96
N CYS A 239 -14.78 28.40 -15.40
CA CYS A 239 -13.66 27.81 -16.12
C CYS A 239 -13.81 28.15 -17.61
N LEU A 240 -13.08 27.53 -18.50
CA LEU A 240 -13.26 27.71 -19.94
C LEU A 240 -14.62 27.13 -20.40
N ASP A 241 -15.25 27.79 -21.39
CA ASP A 241 -16.47 27.33 -22.07
C ASP A 241 -17.78 27.38 -21.24
N GLY A 242 -17.85 28.18 -20.17
CA GLY A 242 -19.06 28.42 -19.39
C GLY A 242 -19.33 27.43 -18.28
N ASP A 243 -18.51 26.39 -18.12
CA ASP A 243 -18.59 25.49 -16.98
C ASP A 243 -17.88 26.08 -15.75
N THR A 244 -18.35 25.77 -14.56
CA THR A 244 -17.66 26.15 -13.31
C THR A 244 -16.46 25.25 -13.06
N TYR A 245 -15.51 25.70 -12.19
CA TYR A 245 -14.43 24.82 -11.73
C TYR A 245 -14.97 23.54 -11.10
N SER A 246 -16.06 23.66 -10.33
CA SER A 246 -16.76 22.51 -9.72
C SER A 246 -17.24 21.53 -10.78
N ASP A 247 -17.93 21.98 -11.83
CA ASP A 247 -18.48 21.11 -12.87
C ASP A 247 -17.35 20.45 -13.66
N PHE A 248 -16.32 21.19 -14.04
CA PHE A 248 -15.15 20.65 -14.71
C PHE A 248 -14.50 19.51 -13.90
N ILE A 249 -14.30 19.71 -12.58
CA ILE A 249 -13.69 18.71 -11.70
C ILE A 249 -14.58 17.47 -11.58
N ILE A 250 -15.89 17.65 -11.40
CA ILE A 250 -16.86 16.55 -11.29
C ILE A 250 -16.85 15.71 -12.56
N ASP A 251 -16.96 16.34 -13.71
CA ASP A 251 -17.00 15.65 -15.01
C ASP A 251 -15.68 14.93 -15.29
N TRP A 252 -14.55 15.58 -15.00
CA TRP A 252 -13.25 14.94 -15.13
C TRP A 252 -13.12 13.72 -14.23
N VAL A 253 -13.48 13.82 -12.94
CA VAL A 253 -13.44 12.71 -11.98
C VAL A 253 -14.34 11.57 -12.46
N LYS A 254 -15.57 11.88 -12.92
CA LYS A 254 -16.51 10.89 -13.42
C LYS A 254 -15.97 10.10 -14.61
N VAL A 255 -15.31 10.77 -15.55
CA VAL A 255 -14.76 10.14 -16.77
C VAL A 255 -13.50 9.32 -16.47
N ASN A 256 -12.67 9.77 -15.52
CA ASN A 256 -11.36 9.18 -15.26
C ASN A 256 -11.35 8.17 -14.10
N THR A 257 -12.49 7.94 -13.43
CA THR A 257 -12.65 6.86 -12.46
C THR A 257 -13.12 5.59 -13.14
N LEU A 258 -12.75 4.44 -12.58
CA LEU A 258 -13.25 3.16 -13.03
C LEU A 258 -14.77 3.08 -12.78
N LEU A 259 -15.53 2.71 -13.79
CA LEU A 259 -16.99 2.60 -13.76
C LEU A 259 -17.71 3.92 -13.39
N GLY A 260 -17.02 5.07 -13.45
CA GLY A 260 -17.56 6.33 -12.99
C GLY A 260 -17.83 6.38 -11.48
N ALA A 261 -17.17 5.53 -10.69
CA ALA A 261 -17.51 5.31 -9.28
C ALA A 261 -16.73 6.25 -8.36
N TYR A 262 -17.44 7.12 -7.67
CA TYR A 262 -16.95 8.00 -6.61
C TYR A 262 -18.11 8.44 -5.72
N ASN A 263 -17.80 8.91 -4.51
CA ASN A 263 -18.73 9.62 -3.64
C ASN A 263 -18.24 11.06 -3.43
N MET A 264 -19.04 12.04 -3.76
CA MET A 264 -18.76 13.43 -3.44
C MET A 264 -19.39 13.77 -2.07
N ASN A 265 -18.56 13.96 -1.05
CA ASN A 265 -18.98 14.20 0.32
C ASN A 265 -19.10 15.70 0.64
N ARG A 266 -18.37 16.54 -0.09
CA ARG A 266 -18.38 17.99 0.10
C ARG A 266 -18.15 18.69 -1.22
N ASN A 267 -18.94 19.72 -1.47
CA ASN A 267 -18.77 20.69 -2.54
C ASN A 267 -19.15 22.07 -1.97
N THR A 268 -18.15 22.91 -1.76
CA THR A 268 -18.29 24.28 -1.25
C THR A 268 -17.54 25.24 -2.16
N GLU A 269 -17.66 26.53 -1.92
CA GLU A 269 -16.94 27.54 -2.72
C GLU A 269 -15.41 27.38 -2.68
N THR A 270 -14.84 26.76 -1.64
CA THR A 270 -13.37 26.65 -1.48
C THR A 270 -12.84 25.25 -1.42
N GLU A 271 -13.72 24.23 -1.37
CA GLU A 271 -13.31 22.84 -1.18
C GLU A 271 -14.27 21.85 -1.83
N MET A 272 -13.71 20.86 -2.51
CA MET A 272 -14.37 19.64 -2.93
C MET A 272 -13.70 18.44 -2.29
N TYR A 273 -14.49 17.46 -1.81
CA TYR A 273 -13.99 16.27 -1.14
C TYR A 273 -14.68 15.02 -1.67
N PHE A 274 -13.89 14.12 -2.22
CA PHE A 274 -14.33 12.88 -2.82
C PHE A 274 -13.76 11.69 -2.07
N THR A 275 -14.59 10.69 -1.80
CA THR A 275 -14.20 9.41 -1.21
C THR A 275 -14.63 8.25 -2.12
N ASN A 276 -14.05 7.07 -1.88
CA ASN A 276 -14.28 5.88 -2.70
C ASN A 276 -14.12 6.15 -4.21
N VAL A 277 -13.15 7.02 -4.54
CA VAL A 277 -12.80 7.29 -5.94
C VAL A 277 -12.09 6.07 -6.49
N LYS A 278 -12.71 5.35 -7.40
CA LYS A 278 -12.17 4.12 -7.98
C LYS A 278 -11.13 4.43 -9.05
N ILE A 279 -9.88 4.03 -8.79
CA ILE A 279 -8.78 4.21 -9.74
C ILE A 279 -8.19 2.86 -10.18
N LYS A 280 -7.52 2.84 -11.33
CA LYS A 280 -6.74 1.68 -11.78
C LYS A 280 -5.63 1.34 -10.78
N THR A 281 -5.22 0.08 -10.73
CA THR A 281 -4.16 -0.37 -9.81
C THR A 281 -2.76 -0.09 -10.34
N LEU A 282 -2.59 -0.12 -11.66
CA LEU A 282 -1.32 0.05 -12.34
C LEU A 282 -1.39 1.12 -13.42
N ASN A 283 -0.28 1.78 -13.63
CA ASN A 283 -0.01 2.60 -14.80
C ASN A 283 0.19 1.73 -16.05
N ASP A 284 0.17 2.35 -17.22
CA ASP A 284 0.37 1.67 -18.51
C ASP A 284 1.77 1.03 -18.64
N ASN A 285 2.75 1.48 -17.85
CA ASN A 285 4.09 0.91 -17.75
C ASN A 285 4.21 -0.20 -16.67
N GLY A 286 3.10 -0.63 -16.06
CA GLY A 286 3.07 -1.69 -15.03
C GLY A 286 3.49 -1.24 -13.62
N THR A 287 3.75 0.05 -13.40
CA THR A 287 4.02 0.58 -12.05
C THR A 287 2.72 0.87 -11.29
N GLN A 288 2.78 0.82 -9.97
CA GLN A 288 1.65 1.12 -9.10
C GLN A 288 1.09 2.53 -9.38
N TYR A 289 -0.23 2.62 -9.58
CA TYR A 289 -0.95 3.89 -9.75
C TYR A 289 -1.51 4.35 -8.41
N SER A 290 -1.23 5.58 -8.02
CA SER A 290 -1.55 6.12 -6.69
C SER A 290 -2.53 7.29 -6.75
N ALA A 291 -3.03 7.72 -5.58
CA ALA A 291 -3.81 8.95 -5.47
C ALA A 291 -3.05 10.17 -5.97
N TYR A 292 -1.70 10.19 -5.82
CA TYR A 292 -0.86 11.26 -6.37
C TYR A 292 -0.91 11.31 -7.90
N ASP A 293 -0.83 10.14 -8.54
CA ASP A 293 -0.86 10.07 -10.02
C ASP A 293 -2.20 10.57 -10.55
N PHE A 294 -3.31 10.14 -9.93
CA PHE A 294 -4.65 10.62 -10.26
C PHE A 294 -4.80 12.13 -10.08
N ALA A 295 -4.36 12.66 -8.92
CA ALA A 295 -4.40 14.09 -8.66
C ALA A 295 -3.52 14.89 -9.63
N ARG A 296 -2.36 14.35 -10.05
CA ARG A 296 -1.46 14.97 -11.02
C ARG A 296 -2.10 15.05 -12.41
N GLU A 297 -2.85 14.04 -12.80
CA GLU A 297 -3.59 14.04 -14.06
C GLU A 297 -4.70 15.08 -14.05
N LEU A 298 -5.48 15.17 -12.97
CA LEU A 298 -6.50 16.22 -12.80
C LEU A 298 -5.86 17.63 -12.79
N SER A 299 -4.73 17.80 -12.09
CA SER A 299 -4.02 19.09 -12.07
C SER A 299 -3.57 19.54 -13.47
N LYS A 300 -3.11 18.59 -14.30
CA LYS A 300 -2.76 18.88 -15.69
C LYS A 300 -4.00 19.26 -16.51
N ALA A 301 -5.12 18.56 -16.28
CA ALA A 301 -6.38 18.85 -16.95
C ALA A 301 -6.90 20.26 -16.56
N LEU A 302 -6.87 20.62 -15.28
CA LEU A 302 -7.23 21.94 -14.78
C LEU A 302 -6.33 23.05 -15.36
N ASN A 303 -5.03 22.81 -15.45
CA ASN A 303 -4.12 23.77 -16.08
C ASN A 303 -4.43 23.96 -17.57
N LYS A 304 -4.65 22.87 -18.29
CA LYS A 304 -4.95 22.89 -19.73
C LYS A 304 -6.35 23.44 -20.02
N GLY A 305 -7.36 23.03 -19.25
CA GLY A 305 -8.76 23.37 -19.46
C GLY A 305 -9.17 24.72 -18.88
N CYS A 306 -8.62 25.08 -17.71
CA CYS A 306 -9.05 26.28 -16.98
C CYS A 306 -7.90 27.30 -16.77
N GLY A 307 -6.69 27.02 -17.25
CA GLY A 307 -5.54 27.95 -17.11
C GLY A 307 -5.01 28.12 -15.69
N ILE A 308 -5.46 27.30 -14.71
CA ILE A 308 -5.09 27.45 -13.30
C ILE A 308 -3.88 26.58 -12.92
N LYS A 309 -3.05 27.11 -12.03
CA LYS A 309 -1.92 26.39 -11.44
C LYS A 309 -2.35 25.73 -10.13
N SER A 310 -1.81 24.58 -9.85
CA SER A 310 -2.08 23.85 -8.62
C SER A 310 -0.84 23.16 -8.07
N ARG A 311 -0.88 22.84 -6.76
CA ARG A 311 0.13 22.03 -6.07
C ARG A 311 -0.53 20.76 -5.55
N ASN A 312 0.13 19.63 -5.77
CA ASN A 312 -0.33 18.34 -5.27
C ASN A 312 0.45 17.94 -4.02
N THR A 313 -0.27 17.46 -3.02
CA THR A 313 0.30 16.84 -1.81
C THR A 313 -0.40 15.53 -1.54
N THR A 314 0.25 14.63 -0.81
CA THR A 314 -0.31 13.33 -0.46
C THR A 314 -0.21 13.06 1.02
N GLN A 315 -1.16 12.26 1.51
CA GLN A 315 -1.10 11.64 2.83
C GLN A 315 -1.20 10.13 2.65
N GLY A 316 -0.08 9.44 2.86
CA GLY A 316 0.05 8.02 2.49
C GLY A 316 -0.09 7.79 0.99
N LEU A 317 -0.59 6.63 0.59
CA LEU A 317 -0.77 6.23 -0.82
C LEU A 317 -2.17 6.55 -1.35
N GLY A 318 -3.16 6.60 -0.48
CA GLY A 318 -4.56 6.62 -0.86
C GLY A 318 -5.25 7.98 -0.77
N MET A 319 -4.57 9.03 -0.31
CA MET A 319 -5.17 10.37 -0.24
C MET A 319 -4.28 11.39 -0.95
N ALA A 320 -4.88 12.17 -1.81
CA ALA A 320 -4.23 13.31 -2.45
C ALA A 320 -5.04 14.60 -2.27
N THR A 321 -4.33 15.70 -2.14
CA THR A 321 -4.90 17.05 -2.11
C THR A 321 -4.31 17.87 -3.25
N ILE A 322 -5.18 18.49 -4.02
CA ILE A 322 -4.85 19.49 -5.03
C ILE A 322 -5.16 20.86 -4.42
N SER A 323 -4.16 21.70 -4.30
CA SER A 323 -4.32 23.08 -3.84
C SER A 323 -4.19 24.03 -5.04
N ILE A 324 -5.29 24.67 -5.41
CA ILE A 324 -5.35 25.67 -6.50
C ILE A 324 -4.64 26.95 -6.04
N LYS A 325 -3.67 27.42 -6.82
CA LYS A 325 -2.82 28.58 -6.53
C LYS A 325 -3.23 29.84 -7.29
N GLY A 326 -4.24 29.75 -8.15
CA GLY A 326 -4.65 30.79 -9.07
C GLY A 326 -4.08 30.59 -10.47
N MET A 327 -4.20 31.62 -11.31
CA MET A 327 -3.75 31.59 -12.70
C MET A 327 -2.23 31.76 -12.85
#